data_e5761d9fa6aa64a0360919c520ae9bb1
#
_entry.id   e5761d9fa6aa64a0360919c520ae9bb1
#
_cell.length_a   1.000
_cell.length_b   1.000
_cell.length_c   1.000
_cell.angle_alpha   90.00
_cell.angle_beta   90.00
_cell.angle_gamma   90.00
#
_symmetry.space_group_name_H-M   'P 1'
#
loop_
_entity.id
_entity.type
_entity.pdbx_description
1 polymer ?
#
loop_
_entity_poly.entity_id
_entity_poly.type
_entity_poly.pdbx_seq_one_letter_code
_entity_poly.pdbx_strand_id
1 'polypeptide(L)'
;MGFFDFLFPPRVDELALRDVSSDDFLAKVAPRLVPATRPGAVALLPFNDPSVRAAIHEAKYHGSDTAFSYLAAVLADYLRDADDLSATRFNLVALVPVPLGKARRKERGFNQVEEVARRAGKELNIPVDAALLARTRETVSQVSLPRHAREENMRGAFRVPQGAANRIDPAHAYIVLDDVLTTGATLQAAIDALTDAGASHIIPLALAH
;
A
#
# COMPACT_ATOMS: atom_id res chain seq x y z
N MET A 1 -16.25 25.25 -14.73
CA MET A 1 -16.12 25.75 -13.34
C MET A 1 -17.51 25.81 -12.76
N GLY A 2 -17.82 24.95 -11.79
CA GLY A 2 -19.17 24.90 -11.20
C GLY A 2 -19.34 25.94 -10.09
N PHE A 3 -20.60 26.25 -9.73
CA PHE A 3 -20.92 27.18 -8.64
C PHE A 3 -20.27 26.77 -7.31
N PHE A 4 -20.10 25.46 -7.07
CA PHE A 4 -19.42 24.92 -5.89
C PHE A 4 -17.92 25.16 -5.88
N ASP A 5 -17.27 25.23 -7.06
CA ASP A 5 -15.81 25.50 -7.16
C ASP A 5 -15.46 26.93 -6.71
N PHE A 6 -16.43 27.84 -6.70
CA PHE A 6 -16.27 29.20 -6.19
C PHE A 6 -16.29 29.28 -4.67
N LEU A 7 -17.13 28.46 -4.02
CA LEU A 7 -17.24 28.40 -2.55
C LEU A 7 -16.14 27.52 -1.91
N PHE A 8 -15.73 26.47 -2.61
CA PHE A 8 -14.71 25.53 -2.19
C PHE A 8 -13.76 25.29 -3.36
N PRO A 9 -12.72 26.12 -3.54
CA PRO A 9 -11.80 25.96 -4.66
C PRO A 9 -11.11 24.60 -4.56
N PRO A 10 -11.04 23.85 -5.68
CA PRO A 10 -10.38 22.56 -5.71
C PRO A 10 -8.88 22.70 -5.39
N ARG A 11 -8.34 21.72 -4.71
CA ARG A 11 -6.92 21.66 -4.36
C ARG A 11 -6.06 21.43 -5.61
N VAL A 12 -4.80 21.84 -5.56
CA VAL A 12 -3.86 21.70 -6.69
C VAL A 12 -3.73 20.24 -7.13
N ASP A 13 -3.65 19.30 -6.15
CA ASP A 13 -3.55 17.87 -6.43
C ASP A 13 -4.86 17.30 -6.99
N GLU A 14 -6.01 17.78 -6.51
CA GLU A 14 -7.31 17.41 -7.06
C GLU A 14 -7.46 17.87 -8.51
N LEU A 15 -7.02 19.08 -8.84
CA LEU A 15 -6.99 19.58 -10.21
C LEU A 15 -6.05 18.78 -11.09
N ALA A 16 -4.88 18.39 -10.56
CA ALA A 16 -3.91 17.57 -11.30
C ALA A 16 -4.47 16.17 -11.64
N LEU A 17 -5.42 15.66 -10.89
CA LEU A 17 -6.09 14.37 -11.19
C LEU A 17 -7.34 14.52 -12.06
N ARG A 18 -7.98 15.69 -12.05
CA ARG A 18 -9.25 15.91 -12.74
C ARG A 18 -9.16 15.72 -14.26
N ASP A 19 -8.02 16.10 -14.83
CA ASP A 19 -7.77 16.08 -16.27
C ASP A 19 -7.03 14.81 -16.72
N VAL A 20 -6.71 13.88 -15.80
CA VAL A 20 -6.08 12.60 -16.12
C VAL A 20 -7.16 11.54 -16.29
N SER A 21 -7.19 10.87 -17.43
CA SER A 21 -8.07 9.72 -17.62
C SER A 21 -7.54 8.49 -16.87
N SER A 22 -8.42 7.50 -16.63
CA SER A 22 -8.00 6.21 -16.03
C SER A 22 -6.93 5.53 -16.88
N ASP A 23 -7.08 5.55 -18.20
CA ASP A 23 -6.15 4.92 -19.13
C ASP A 23 -4.79 5.63 -19.14
N ASP A 24 -4.77 6.98 -19.11
CA ASP A 24 -3.52 7.74 -19.00
C ASP A 24 -2.83 7.52 -17.66
N PHE A 25 -3.59 7.26 -16.59
CA PHE A 25 -3.01 6.94 -15.28
C PHE A 25 -2.43 5.52 -15.28
N LEU A 26 -3.15 4.54 -15.84
CA LEU A 26 -2.68 3.16 -16.01
C LEU A 26 -1.44 3.08 -16.91
N ALA A 27 -1.35 3.91 -17.95
CA ALA A 27 -0.18 3.96 -18.82
C ALA A 27 1.12 4.37 -18.08
N LYS A 28 1.04 4.86 -16.84
CA LYS A 28 2.19 5.17 -15.98
C LYS A 28 2.72 3.98 -15.20
N VAL A 29 2.05 2.83 -15.26
CA VAL A 29 2.46 1.61 -14.58
C VAL A 29 3.82 1.16 -15.13
N ALA A 30 4.81 1.17 -14.29
CA ALA A 30 6.19 0.81 -14.61
C ALA A 30 6.78 -0.01 -13.44
N PRO A 31 6.37 -1.28 -13.27
CA PRO A 31 6.78 -2.11 -12.16
C PRO A 31 8.30 -2.24 -12.09
N ARG A 32 8.86 -1.97 -10.93
CA ARG A 32 10.31 -2.02 -10.70
C ARG A 32 10.63 -2.76 -9.42
N LEU A 33 11.52 -3.76 -9.52
CA LEU A 33 12.09 -4.40 -8.35
C LEU A 33 13.07 -3.45 -7.66
N VAL A 34 12.83 -3.19 -6.38
CA VAL A 34 13.66 -2.32 -5.54
C VAL A 34 14.26 -3.17 -4.42
N PRO A 35 15.61 -3.29 -4.31
CA PRO A 35 16.27 -4.12 -3.30
C PRO A 35 16.33 -3.40 -1.94
N ALA A 36 15.20 -2.82 -1.52
CA ALA A 36 15.09 -2.10 -0.24
C ALA A 36 14.61 -3.00 0.91
N THR A 37 14.13 -4.21 0.58
CA THR A 37 13.64 -5.23 1.52
C THR A 37 14.16 -6.62 1.16
N ARG A 38 13.91 -7.61 2.02
CA ARG A 38 14.23 -9.02 1.79
C ARG A 38 12.98 -9.87 2.06
N PRO A 39 12.35 -10.42 1.00
CA PRO A 39 12.68 -10.28 -0.44
C PRO A 39 12.55 -8.84 -0.95
N GLY A 40 13.12 -8.56 -2.13
CA GLY A 40 13.03 -7.24 -2.76
C GLY A 40 11.57 -6.84 -3.03
N ALA A 41 11.23 -5.57 -2.83
CA ALA A 41 9.88 -5.07 -3.06
C ALA A 41 9.66 -4.63 -4.51
N VAL A 42 8.47 -4.84 -5.04
CA VAL A 42 8.05 -4.26 -6.31
C VAL A 42 7.33 -2.94 -6.05
N ALA A 43 7.72 -1.88 -6.76
CA ALA A 43 6.99 -0.61 -6.78
C ALA A 43 6.36 -0.42 -8.16
N LEU A 44 5.09 0.00 -8.19
CA LEU A 44 4.27 -0.01 -9.41
C LEU A 44 4.37 1.28 -10.21
N LEU A 45 4.45 2.42 -9.54
CA LEU A 45 4.39 3.75 -10.14
C LEU A 45 5.64 4.58 -9.83
N PRO A 46 6.06 5.47 -10.75
CA PRO A 46 7.14 6.42 -10.51
C PRO A 46 6.64 7.57 -9.62
N PHE A 47 7.12 7.68 -8.38
CA PHE A 47 6.70 8.73 -7.44
C PHE A 47 7.10 10.16 -7.86
N ASN A 48 8.03 10.31 -8.80
CA ASN A 48 8.42 11.61 -9.35
C ASN A 48 7.40 12.17 -10.36
N ASP A 49 6.46 11.35 -10.87
CA ASP A 49 5.37 11.83 -11.71
C ASP A 49 4.39 12.69 -10.90
N PRO A 50 4.02 13.90 -11.38
CA PRO A 50 3.15 14.81 -10.64
C PRO A 50 1.76 14.24 -10.35
N SER A 51 1.14 13.51 -11.29
CA SER A 51 -0.18 12.93 -11.10
C SER A 51 -0.17 11.74 -10.14
N VAL A 52 0.92 10.95 -10.13
CA VAL A 52 1.13 9.88 -9.14
C VAL A 52 1.25 10.46 -7.74
N ARG A 53 2.06 11.51 -7.55
CA ARG A 53 2.15 12.20 -6.26
C ARG A 53 0.80 12.77 -5.82
N ALA A 54 0.08 13.38 -6.74
CA ALA A 54 -1.24 13.92 -6.48
C ALA A 54 -2.23 12.82 -6.04
N ALA A 55 -2.25 11.67 -6.73
CA ALA A 55 -3.09 10.53 -6.36
C ALA A 55 -2.75 10.00 -4.95
N ILE A 56 -1.47 9.80 -4.65
CA ILE A 56 -1.02 9.35 -3.32
C ILE A 56 -1.41 10.38 -2.24
N HIS A 57 -1.26 11.67 -2.51
CA HIS A 57 -1.58 12.74 -1.56
C HIS A 57 -3.10 12.85 -1.33
N GLU A 58 -3.90 12.86 -2.39
CA GLU A 58 -5.36 12.91 -2.32
C GLU A 58 -5.94 11.67 -1.62
N ALA A 59 -5.40 10.47 -1.91
CA ALA A 59 -5.77 9.25 -1.20
C ALA A 59 -5.40 9.33 0.29
N LYS A 60 -4.22 9.87 0.62
CA LYS A 60 -3.66 9.89 1.97
C LYS A 60 -4.31 10.90 2.91
N TYR A 61 -4.65 12.08 2.42
CA TYR A 61 -5.08 13.19 3.26
C TYR A 61 -6.53 13.61 3.06
N HIS A 62 -7.12 13.26 1.91
CA HIS A 62 -8.46 13.73 1.54
C HIS A 62 -9.45 12.61 1.28
N GLY A 63 -9.00 11.34 1.26
CA GLY A 63 -9.91 10.21 1.01
C GLY A 63 -10.59 10.29 -0.35
N SER A 64 -9.89 10.86 -1.36
CA SER A 64 -10.44 11.06 -2.69
C SER A 64 -10.81 9.73 -3.36
N ASP A 65 -12.08 9.60 -3.74
CA ASP A 65 -12.59 8.41 -4.42
C ASP A 65 -11.90 8.16 -5.76
N THR A 66 -11.64 9.22 -6.53
CA THR A 66 -10.89 9.17 -7.79
C THR A 66 -9.47 8.64 -7.57
N ALA A 67 -8.76 9.15 -6.56
CA ALA A 67 -7.42 8.71 -6.23
C ALA A 67 -7.39 7.23 -5.81
N PHE A 68 -8.33 6.80 -4.96
CA PHE A 68 -8.47 5.39 -4.61
C PHE A 68 -8.76 4.50 -5.82
N SER A 69 -9.63 4.96 -6.73
CA SER A 69 -9.98 4.20 -7.92
C SER A 69 -8.78 4.03 -8.86
N TYR A 70 -8.00 5.08 -9.10
CA TYR A 70 -6.80 5.00 -9.92
C TYR A 70 -5.75 4.07 -9.32
N LEU A 71 -5.44 4.23 -8.03
CA LEU A 71 -4.45 3.38 -7.36
C LEU A 71 -4.89 1.92 -7.27
N ALA A 72 -6.19 1.68 -7.09
CA ALA A 72 -6.74 0.33 -7.08
C ALA A 72 -6.71 -0.32 -8.47
N ALA A 73 -7.01 0.44 -9.53
CA ALA A 73 -6.91 -0.04 -10.89
C ALA A 73 -5.47 -0.44 -11.25
N VAL A 74 -4.47 0.38 -10.86
CA VAL A 74 -3.04 0.05 -11.02
C VAL A 74 -2.67 -1.24 -10.30
N LEU A 75 -3.12 -1.41 -9.06
CA LEU A 75 -2.86 -2.62 -8.29
C LEU A 75 -3.53 -3.84 -8.93
N ALA A 76 -4.78 -3.70 -9.35
CA ALA A 76 -5.53 -4.78 -9.98
C ALA A 76 -4.94 -5.20 -11.34
N ASP A 77 -4.53 -4.24 -12.15
CA ASP A 77 -3.88 -4.46 -13.43
C ASP A 77 -2.58 -5.26 -13.25
N TYR A 78 -1.70 -4.78 -12.36
CA TYR A 78 -0.46 -5.48 -12.05
C TYR A 78 -0.69 -6.91 -11.54
N LEU A 79 -1.64 -7.10 -10.61
CA LEU A 79 -1.90 -8.42 -10.03
C LEU A 79 -2.55 -9.39 -11.03
N ARG A 80 -3.29 -8.87 -12.02
CA ARG A 80 -3.88 -9.67 -13.10
C ARG A 80 -2.82 -10.22 -14.04
N ASP A 81 -1.80 -9.42 -14.33
CA ASP A 81 -0.73 -9.75 -15.26
C ASP A 81 0.45 -10.48 -14.60
N ALA A 82 0.48 -10.56 -13.27
CA ALA A 82 1.57 -11.21 -12.54
C ALA A 82 1.48 -12.75 -12.68
N ASP A 83 2.29 -13.31 -13.57
CA ASP A 83 2.38 -14.75 -13.84
C ASP A 83 2.68 -15.58 -12.58
N ASP A 84 3.46 -15.04 -11.64
CA ASP A 84 3.78 -15.69 -10.37
C ASP A 84 2.55 -15.87 -9.46
N LEU A 85 1.50 -15.06 -9.63
CA LEU A 85 0.24 -15.17 -8.91
C LEU A 85 -0.78 -16.03 -9.67
N SER A 86 -0.77 -15.98 -11.00
CA SER A 86 -1.64 -16.77 -11.87
C SER A 86 -1.21 -18.25 -11.93
N ALA A 87 0.06 -18.56 -11.68
CA ALA A 87 0.62 -19.91 -11.77
C ALA A 87 0.27 -20.82 -10.59
N THR A 88 -0.87 -20.66 -9.96
CA THR A 88 -1.54 -21.68 -9.09
C THR A 88 -0.67 -22.43 -8.07
N ARG A 89 0.49 -21.87 -7.71
CA ARG A 89 1.34 -22.47 -6.67
C ARG A 89 0.83 -22.25 -5.26
N PHE A 90 -0.07 -21.25 -5.10
CA PHE A 90 -0.60 -20.90 -3.79
C PHE A 90 -2.07 -21.24 -3.71
N ASN A 91 -2.45 -21.97 -2.68
CA ASN A 91 -3.85 -22.31 -2.43
C ASN A 91 -4.70 -21.07 -2.15
N LEU A 92 -4.06 -20.02 -1.68
CA LEU A 92 -4.68 -18.72 -1.43
C LEU A 92 -3.64 -17.61 -1.53
N VAL A 93 -4.04 -16.48 -2.13
CA VAL A 93 -3.32 -15.23 -2.09
C VAL A 93 -4.13 -14.25 -1.25
N ALA A 94 -3.51 -13.53 -0.32
CA ALA A 94 -4.16 -12.52 0.50
C ALA A 94 -3.44 -11.18 0.41
N LEU A 95 -4.19 -10.09 0.25
CA LEU A 95 -3.67 -8.72 0.38
C LEU A 95 -3.60 -8.34 1.86
N VAL A 96 -2.43 -7.92 2.30
CA VAL A 96 -2.16 -7.50 3.68
C VAL A 96 -1.71 -6.03 3.66
N PRO A 97 -2.63 -5.07 3.81
CA PRO A 97 -2.26 -3.67 3.85
C PRO A 97 -1.51 -3.34 5.13
N VAL A 98 -0.41 -2.59 5.00
CA VAL A 98 0.35 -2.11 6.16
C VAL A 98 -0.52 -1.21 7.05
N PRO A 99 -0.66 -1.52 8.35
CA PRO A 99 -1.52 -0.74 9.23
C PRO A 99 -0.91 0.62 9.60
N LEU A 100 -1.76 1.64 9.66
CA LEU A 100 -1.39 2.95 10.20
C LEU A 100 -1.23 2.91 11.73
N GLY A 101 -0.43 3.83 12.27
CA GLY A 101 -0.43 4.13 13.71
C GLY A 101 -1.79 4.67 14.17
N LYS A 102 -2.14 4.46 15.45
CA LYS A 102 -3.43 4.87 16.02
C LYS A 102 -3.69 6.38 15.85
N ALA A 103 -2.66 7.20 16.09
CA ALA A 103 -2.77 8.64 15.95
C ALA A 103 -3.14 9.04 14.51
N ARG A 104 -2.46 8.50 13.50
CA ARG A 104 -2.75 8.77 12.08
C ARG A 104 -4.09 8.21 11.65
N ARG A 105 -4.48 7.02 12.15
CA ARG A 105 -5.79 6.45 11.86
C ARG A 105 -6.92 7.30 12.45
N LYS A 106 -6.71 7.86 13.65
CA LYS A 106 -7.67 8.79 14.28
C LYS A 106 -7.77 10.11 13.52
N GLU A 107 -6.63 10.65 13.08
CA GLU A 107 -6.56 11.91 12.32
C GLU A 107 -7.23 11.78 10.94
N ARG A 108 -6.98 10.69 10.21
CA ARG A 108 -7.45 10.48 8.84
C ARG A 108 -8.82 9.81 8.76
N GLY A 109 -9.21 9.04 9.77
CA GLY A 109 -10.43 8.24 9.78
C GLY A 109 -10.34 6.91 9.03
N PHE A 110 -9.36 6.75 8.13
CA PHE A 110 -9.18 5.58 7.27
C PHE A 110 -7.69 5.23 7.09
N ASN A 111 -7.43 4.04 6.50
CA ASN A 111 -6.11 3.64 6.00
C ASN A 111 -6.17 3.59 4.48
N GLN A 112 -5.45 4.49 3.81
CA GLN A 112 -5.47 4.61 2.36
C GLN A 112 -5.01 3.33 1.63
N VAL A 113 -4.06 2.60 2.21
CA VAL A 113 -3.56 1.34 1.64
C VAL A 113 -4.62 0.24 1.75
N GLU A 114 -5.35 0.22 2.86
CA GLU A 114 -6.48 -0.70 3.07
C GLU A 114 -7.62 -0.43 2.07
N GLU A 115 -7.95 0.84 1.82
CA GLU A 115 -8.99 1.21 0.85
C GLU A 115 -8.62 0.78 -0.57
N VAL A 116 -7.37 1.02 -0.99
CA VAL A 116 -6.86 0.57 -2.29
C VAL A 116 -6.89 -0.96 -2.38
N ALA A 117 -6.39 -1.66 -1.35
CA ALA A 117 -6.38 -3.11 -1.31
C ALA A 117 -7.79 -3.71 -1.40
N ARG A 118 -8.78 -3.12 -0.68
CA ARG A 118 -10.18 -3.58 -0.71
C ARG A 118 -10.82 -3.44 -2.08
N ARG A 119 -10.56 -2.34 -2.79
CA ARG A 119 -11.08 -2.12 -4.14
C ARG A 119 -10.49 -3.11 -5.14
N ALA A 120 -9.17 -3.24 -5.18
CA ALA A 120 -8.49 -4.18 -6.05
C ALA A 120 -8.83 -5.64 -5.71
N GLY A 121 -8.86 -5.98 -4.42
CA GLY A 121 -9.22 -7.32 -3.94
C GLY A 121 -10.66 -7.70 -4.31
N LYS A 122 -11.61 -6.75 -4.24
CA LYS A 122 -12.99 -6.96 -4.69
C LYS A 122 -13.07 -7.24 -6.20
N GLU A 123 -12.32 -6.49 -7.01
CA GLU A 123 -12.29 -6.65 -8.46
C GLU A 123 -11.72 -8.01 -8.87
N LEU A 124 -10.64 -8.45 -8.21
CA LEU A 124 -9.92 -9.68 -8.52
C LEU A 124 -10.41 -10.90 -7.73
N ASN A 125 -11.37 -10.72 -6.82
CA ASN A 125 -11.80 -11.76 -5.87
C ASN A 125 -10.65 -12.28 -4.99
N ILE A 126 -9.70 -11.39 -4.62
CA ILE A 126 -8.60 -11.67 -3.71
C ILE A 126 -8.97 -11.20 -2.29
N PRO A 127 -8.89 -12.05 -1.26
CA PRO A 127 -9.19 -11.65 0.11
C PRO A 127 -8.21 -10.58 0.62
N VAL A 128 -8.74 -9.65 1.44
CA VAL A 128 -7.95 -8.61 2.10
C VAL A 128 -8.00 -8.84 3.61
N ASP A 129 -6.86 -9.13 4.22
CA ASP A 129 -6.74 -9.28 5.66
C ASP A 129 -6.06 -8.06 6.31
N ALA A 130 -6.83 -7.00 6.54
CA ALA A 130 -6.36 -5.78 7.19
C ALA A 130 -6.10 -5.95 8.71
N ALA A 131 -6.49 -7.08 9.30
CA ALA A 131 -6.28 -7.38 10.70
C ALA A 131 -5.16 -8.41 10.96
N LEU A 132 -4.50 -8.89 9.90
CA LEU A 132 -3.38 -9.83 10.02
C LEU A 132 -2.15 -9.18 10.65
N LEU A 133 -1.93 -7.90 10.37
CA LEU A 133 -0.88 -7.10 10.98
C LEU A 133 -1.45 -6.05 11.92
N ALA A 134 -0.82 -5.86 13.07
CA ALA A 134 -1.12 -4.75 13.98
C ALA A 134 0.15 -3.95 14.27
N ARG A 135 0.02 -2.61 14.30
CA ARG A 135 1.11 -1.75 14.72
C ARG A 135 1.22 -1.78 16.25
N THR A 136 2.40 -2.08 16.76
CA THR A 136 2.65 -2.29 18.19
C THR A 136 2.91 -1.00 18.94
N ARG A 137 3.50 -0.02 18.26
CA ARG A 137 3.88 1.28 18.85
C ARG A 137 3.71 2.40 17.83
N GLU A 138 3.46 3.59 18.36
CA GLU A 138 3.58 4.81 17.58
C GLU A 138 5.06 5.06 17.25
N THR A 139 5.35 5.29 15.99
CA THR A 139 6.71 5.63 15.54
C THR A 139 6.73 7.10 15.12
N VAL A 140 7.86 7.76 15.33
CA VAL A 140 8.06 9.15 14.89
C VAL A 140 7.84 9.24 13.40
N SER A 141 7.36 10.39 12.91
CA SER A 141 7.16 10.60 11.48
C SER A 141 8.48 10.37 10.73
N GLN A 142 8.46 9.48 9.75
CA GLN A 142 9.66 9.13 8.99
C GLN A 142 10.17 10.27 8.09
N VAL A 143 9.33 11.27 7.82
CA VAL A 143 9.67 12.41 6.95
C VAL A 143 10.85 13.20 7.50
N SER A 144 10.97 13.31 8.82
CA SER A 144 12.02 14.06 9.52
C SER A 144 13.25 13.25 9.92
N LEU A 145 13.28 11.93 9.66
CA LEU A 145 14.35 11.05 10.13
C LEU A 145 15.37 10.74 9.03
N PRO A 146 16.70 10.67 9.35
CA PRO A 146 17.70 10.09 8.47
C PRO A 146 17.42 8.61 8.17
N ARG A 147 18.01 8.07 7.07
CA ARG A 147 17.74 6.70 6.61
C ARG A 147 17.93 5.64 7.70
N HIS A 148 19.08 5.60 8.37
CA HIS A 148 19.37 4.64 9.43
C HIS A 148 18.40 4.72 10.61
N ALA A 149 18.00 5.93 10.99
CA ALA A 149 17.03 6.15 12.05
C ALA A 149 15.61 5.68 11.68
N ARG A 150 15.28 5.65 10.38
CA ARG A 150 14.00 5.08 9.92
C ARG A 150 13.95 3.56 10.12
N GLU A 151 15.03 2.86 9.86
CA GLU A 151 15.15 1.42 10.05
C GLU A 151 15.00 1.05 11.54
N GLU A 152 15.74 1.72 12.43
CA GLU A 152 15.60 1.53 13.88
C GLU A 152 14.20 1.89 14.39
N ASN A 153 13.64 2.99 13.90
CA ASN A 153 12.29 3.45 14.26
C ASN A 153 11.22 2.42 13.89
N MET A 154 11.42 1.65 12.82
CA MET A 154 10.46 0.64 12.35
C MET A 154 10.70 -0.76 12.89
N ARG A 155 11.86 -1.08 13.46
CA ARG A 155 12.15 -2.41 14.01
C ARG A 155 11.14 -2.78 15.10
N GLY A 156 10.45 -3.93 14.91
CA GLY A 156 9.40 -4.39 15.82
C GLY A 156 8.16 -3.48 15.89
N ALA A 157 7.95 -2.61 14.88
CA ALA A 157 6.77 -1.74 14.82
C ALA A 157 5.48 -2.49 14.53
N PHE A 158 5.58 -3.71 14.00
CA PHE A 158 4.43 -4.55 13.68
C PHE A 158 4.52 -5.89 14.40
N ARG A 159 3.37 -6.52 14.53
CA ARG A 159 3.22 -7.92 14.97
C ARG A 159 1.97 -8.53 14.35
N VAL A 160 1.92 -9.83 14.26
CA VAL A 160 0.68 -10.58 14.06
C VAL A 160 -0.02 -10.71 15.42
N PRO A 161 -1.27 -10.24 15.58
CA PRO A 161 -2.01 -10.43 16.82
C PRO A 161 -2.20 -11.92 17.14
N GLN A 162 -2.19 -12.30 18.40
CA GLN A 162 -2.31 -13.70 18.83
C GLN A 162 -3.56 -14.39 18.26
N GLY A 163 -4.70 -13.69 18.19
CA GLY A 163 -5.93 -14.19 17.58
C GLY A 163 -5.92 -14.26 16.05
N ALA A 164 -4.86 -13.76 15.39
CA ALA A 164 -4.69 -13.80 13.94
C ALA A 164 -3.62 -14.79 13.48
N ALA A 165 -2.79 -15.30 14.39
CA ALA A 165 -1.70 -16.21 14.06
C ALA A 165 -2.18 -17.53 13.42
N ASN A 166 -3.35 -18.03 13.82
CA ASN A 166 -3.97 -19.21 13.24
C ASN A 166 -4.50 -19.04 11.81
N ARG A 167 -4.47 -17.82 11.26
CA ARG A 167 -4.81 -17.51 9.85
C ARG A 167 -3.61 -17.56 8.93
N ILE A 168 -2.41 -17.69 9.50
CA ILE A 168 -1.20 -17.85 8.71
C ILE A 168 -1.05 -19.33 8.33
N ASP A 169 -1.00 -19.56 7.03
CA ASP A 169 -0.74 -20.85 6.42
C ASP A 169 0.55 -20.74 5.57
N PRO A 170 1.56 -21.58 5.80
CA PRO A 170 2.78 -21.59 5.00
C PRO A 170 2.58 -21.81 3.49
N ALA A 171 1.44 -22.43 3.10
CA ALA A 171 1.09 -22.65 1.70
C ALA A 171 0.40 -21.44 1.03
N HIS A 172 0.10 -20.39 1.79
CA HIS A 172 -0.53 -19.18 1.27
C HIS A 172 0.53 -18.12 0.94
N ALA A 173 0.25 -17.27 -0.06
CA ALA A 173 1.04 -16.09 -0.36
C ALA A 173 0.40 -14.83 0.26
N TYR A 174 1.22 -13.99 0.86
CA TYR A 174 0.81 -12.74 1.50
C TYR A 174 1.43 -11.56 0.77
N ILE A 175 0.60 -10.77 0.08
CA ILE A 175 1.03 -9.55 -0.58
C ILE A 175 0.96 -8.42 0.44
N VAL A 176 2.12 -8.01 0.96
CA VAL A 176 2.22 -6.89 1.90
C VAL A 176 2.27 -5.59 1.12
N LEU A 177 1.25 -4.75 1.28
CA LEU A 177 1.07 -3.53 0.50
C LEU A 177 1.32 -2.27 1.33
N ASP A 178 2.17 -1.37 0.82
CA ASP A 178 2.39 -0.01 1.35
C ASP A 178 2.14 1.05 0.25
N ASP A 179 2.01 2.33 0.62
CA ASP A 179 1.76 3.42 -0.33
C ASP A 179 3.03 3.84 -1.09
N VAL A 180 4.09 4.20 -0.39
CA VAL A 180 5.33 4.70 -0.99
C VAL A 180 6.56 4.02 -0.41
N LEU A 181 7.30 3.35 -1.27
CA LEU A 181 8.57 2.76 -0.92
C LEU A 181 9.66 3.84 -0.88
N THR A 182 10.23 4.09 0.29
CA THR A 182 11.38 4.99 0.45
C THR A 182 12.64 4.20 0.82
N THR A 183 12.85 3.92 2.10
CA THR A 183 13.96 3.09 2.58
C THR A 183 13.62 1.61 2.66
N GLY A 184 12.35 1.25 2.54
CA GLY A 184 11.84 -0.11 2.75
C GLY A 184 11.61 -0.50 4.21
N ALA A 185 11.97 0.37 5.17
CA ALA A 185 11.90 0.03 6.59
C ALA A 185 10.51 -0.41 7.07
N THR A 186 9.45 0.22 6.55
CA THR A 186 8.06 -0.14 6.87
C THR A 186 7.72 -1.53 6.37
N LEU A 187 7.95 -1.78 5.07
CA LEU A 187 7.69 -3.09 4.46
C LEU A 187 8.55 -4.18 5.11
N GLN A 188 9.84 -3.92 5.37
CA GLN A 188 10.71 -4.90 6.03
C GLN A 188 10.19 -5.28 7.42
N ALA A 189 9.79 -4.31 8.23
CA ALA A 189 9.23 -4.60 9.55
C ALA A 189 7.91 -5.39 9.49
N ALA A 190 7.11 -5.19 8.45
CA ALA A 190 5.89 -5.96 8.22
C ALA A 190 6.20 -7.40 7.74
N ILE A 191 7.21 -7.55 6.86
CA ILE A 191 7.73 -8.86 6.42
C ILE A 191 8.24 -9.65 7.62
N ASP A 192 9.09 -9.05 8.45
CA ASP A 192 9.66 -9.69 9.64
C ASP A 192 8.55 -10.20 10.55
N ALA A 193 7.53 -9.38 10.82
CA ALA A 193 6.40 -9.76 11.67
C ALA A 193 5.58 -10.95 11.12
N LEU A 194 5.39 -11.04 9.80
CA LEU A 194 4.70 -12.17 9.17
C LEU A 194 5.58 -13.42 9.15
N THR A 195 6.86 -13.27 8.89
CA THR A 195 7.85 -14.37 8.91
C THR A 195 7.96 -14.97 10.30
N ASP A 196 8.05 -14.14 11.34
CA ASP A 196 8.08 -14.57 12.74
C ASP A 196 6.81 -15.35 13.15
N ALA A 197 5.70 -15.05 12.49
CA ALA A 197 4.43 -15.73 12.70
C ALA A 197 4.24 -16.99 11.82
N GLY A 198 5.22 -17.35 10.96
CA GLY A 198 5.24 -18.58 10.16
C GLY A 198 4.85 -18.42 8.69
N ALA A 199 4.65 -17.21 8.17
CA ALA A 199 4.43 -17.00 6.75
C ALA A 199 5.71 -17.31 5.95
N SER A 200 5.59 -18.14 4.91
CA SER A 200 6.72 -18.58 4.09
C SER A 200 6.80 -17.83 2.75
N HIS A 201 5.68 -17.38 2.23
CA HIS A 201 5.60 -16.70 0.93
C HIS A 201 5.07 -15.28 1.12
N ILE A 202 5.99 -14.32 1.13
CA ILE A 202 5.66 -12.89 1.32
C ILE A 202 6.14 -12.12 0.10
N ILE A 203 5.21 -11.36 -0.51
CA ILE A 203 5.45 -10.55 -1.69
C ILE A 203 5.27 -9.08 -1.26
N PRO A 204 6.36 -8.34 -1.03
CA PRO A 204 6.27 -6.93 -0.68
C PRO A 204 6.01 -6.07 -1.91
N LEU A 205 5.02 -5.20 -1.81
CA LEU A 205 4.55 -4.35 -2.90
C LEU A 205 4.29 -2.94 -2.39
N ALA A 206 4.68 -1.94 -3.19
CA ALA A 206 4.36 -0.55 -2.94
C ALA A 206 3.66 0.07 -4.16
N LEU A 207 2.72 0.97 -3.91
CA LEU A 207 2.03 1.65 -5.00
C LEU A 207 2.99 2.56 -5.77
N ALA A 208 3.97 3.20 -5.10
CA ALA A 208 4.92 4.08 -5.75
C ALA A 208 6.33 4.06 -5.13
N HIS A 209 7.36 4.48 -5.90
CA HIS A 209 8.75 4.69 -5.47
C HIS A 209 9.41 5.82 -6.26
#